data_bc3a51db13d7a62133ab51676e8a8b66
#
_entry.id   bc3a51db13d7a62133ab51676e8a8b66
#
_cell.length_a   1.000
_cell.length_b   1.000
_cell.length_c   1.000
_cell.angle_alpha   90.00
_cell.angle_beta   90.00
_cell.angle_gamma   90.00
#
_symmetry.space_group_name_H-M   'P 1'
#
loop_
_entity.id
_entity.type
_entity.pdbx_description
1 polymer ?
#
loop_
_entity_poly.entity_id
_entity_poly.type
_entity_poly.pdbx_seq_one_letter_code
_entity_poly.pdbx_strand_id
1 'polypeptide(L)'
;MMTADFLVSDPSSALTPAASTPALRFTSGGETLQGILHIPAGPGPHPIVVVLHGFPGNERNFDLAQALRRAGYAALVFHYRGSWGMGGTWSWGHVLEDAAQVTAAIRTDEIAGAHRLDPRRLALVGHSLGGFTALMTAADDLTIGAVASVSGFNFGAVTPTFTDPAVRRGYVEAFEEELLPLRGTSGEALVAEMEAAGDAWSLARLAPRLADRPVLLVGTSRDTATPHEIHHEPLVRAYEAHPVPRLEHHVFPSDHALSDHRVALARTVIDFLDRRLAVAE
;
A
#
# COMPACT_ATOMS: atom_id res chain seq x y z
N MET A 1 -23.22 -3.35 -24.87
CA MET A 1 -23.17 -4.46 -23.90
C MET A 1 -22.78 -3.80 -22.60
N MET A 2 -23.59 -3.80 -21.54
CA MET A 2 -23.16 -3.27 -20.25
C MET A 2 -22.05 -4.16 -19.73
N THR A 3 -20.85 -3.62 -19.55
CA THR A 3 -19.77 -4.32 -18.87
C THR A 3 -20.25 -4.66 -17.45
N ALA A 4 -20.11 -5.93 -17.04
CA ALA A 4 -20.50 -6.36 -15.69
C ALA A 4 -19.73 -5.51 -14.65
N ASP A 5 -20.44 -4.98 -13.64
CA ASP A 5 -19.80 -4.22 -12.57
C ASP A 5 -18.96 -5.16 -11.70
N PHE A 6 -17.65 -5.07 -11.81
CA PHE A 6 -16.67 -5.90 -11.09
C PHE A 6 -16.79 -5.82 -9.55
N LEU A 7 -17.51 -4.83 -9.02
CA LEU A 7 -17.74 -4.74 -7.58
C LEU A 7 -18.84 -5.69 -7.08
N VAL A 8 -19.78 -6.07 -7.97
CA VAL A 8 -20.98 -6.84 -7.61
C VAL A 8 -21.21 -8.09 -8.48
N SER A 9 -20.33 -8.36 -9.45
CA SER A 9 -20.46 -9.46 -10.38
C SER A 9 -19.23 -10.35 -10.36
N ASP A 10 -19.43 -11.66 -10.36
CA ASP A 10 -18.36 -12.63 -10.57
C ASP A 10 -17.91 -12.66 -12.05
N PRO A 11 -16.65 -13.02 -12.32
CA PRO A 11 -16.17 -13.18 -13.68
C PRO A 11 -16.91 -14.33 -14.37
N SER A 12 -16.98 -14.28 -15.71
CA SER A 12 -17.59 -15.37 -16.49
C SER A 12 -16.87 -16.69 -16.23
N SER A 13 -17.65 -17.75 -15.95
CA SER A 13 -17.14 -19.12 -15.77
C SER A 13 -16.55 -19.73 -17.05
N ALA A 14 -16.78 -19.09 -18.21
CA ALA A 14 -16.20 -19.52 -19.49
C ALA A 14 -14.73 -19.07 -19.66
N LEU A 15 -14.23 -18.17 -18.80
CA LEU A 15 -12.83 -17.71 -18.88
C LEU A 15 -11.88 -18.82 -18.41
N THR A 16 -10.88 -19.11 -19.22
CA THR A 16 -9.82 -20.09 -18.93
C THR A 16 -8.43 -19.47 -19.11
N PRO A 17 -7.47 -19.76 -18.20
CA PRO A 17 -7.65 -20.50 -16.94
C PRO A 17 -8.58 -19.81 -15.95
N ALA A 18 -9.16 -20.57 -15.01
CA ALA A 18 -9.99 -20.02 -13.96
C ALA A 18 -9.19 -19.07 -13.02
N ALA A 19 -9.90 -18.17 -12.34
CA ALA A 19 -9.32 -17.39 -11.25
C ALA A 19 -8.74 -18.30 -10.15
N SER A 20 -7.66 -17.87 -9.52
CA SER A 20 -6.98 -18.66 -8.48
C SER A 20 -6.41 -17.77 -7.38
N THR A 21 -6.02 -18.42 -6.25
CA THR A 21 -5.53 -17.71 -5.07
C THR A 21 -4.36 -18.49 -4.44
N PRO A 22 -3.21 -18.64 -5.16
CA PRO A 22 -2.05 -19.33 -4.61
C PRO A 22 -1.40 -18.55 -3.48
N ALA A 23 -0.85 -19.30 -2.49
CA ALA A 23 0.09 -18.76 -1.53
C ALA A 23 1.49 -18.69 -2.16
N LEU A 24 2.16 -17.57 -1.97
CA LEU A 24 3.54 -17.34 -2.40
C LEU A 24 4.45 -17.15 -1.19
N ARG A 25 5.73 -17.46 -1.39
CA ARG A 25 6.79 -17.21 -0.41
C ARG A 25 7.84 -16.32 -1.03
N PHE A 26 8.28 -15.34 -0.25
CA PHE A 26 9.33 -14.41 -0.61
C PHE A 26 10.43 -14.45 0.44
N THR A 27 11.63 -14.05 0.10
CA THR A 27 12.73 -13.91 1.05
C THR A 27 13.10 -12.45 1.19
N SER A 28 13.16 -11.96 2.43
CA SER A 28 13.65 -10.62 2.74
C SER A 28 14.41 -10.63 4.06
N GLY A 29 15.62 -10.04 4.08
CA GLY A 29 16.49 -10.04 5.25
C GLY A 29 16.81 -11.42 5.81
N GLY A 30 16.85 -12.46 4.95
CA GLY A 30 17.05 -13.86 5.34
C GLY A 30 15.82 -14.58 5.88
N GLU A 31 14.68 -13.88 6.02
CA GLU A 31 13.44 -14.43 6.53
C GLU A 31 12.45 -14.77 5.41
N THR A 32 11.59 -15.76 5.67
CA THR A 32 10.52 -16.12 4.73
C THR A 32 9.28 -15.31 5.03
N LEU A 33 8.81 -14.56 4.02
CA LEU A 33 7.54 -13.85 4.05
C LEU A 33 6.49 -14.63 3.26
N GLN A 34 5.25 -14.57 3.72
CA GLN A 34 4.12 -15.26 3.10
C GLN A 34 3.12 -14.25 2.53
N GLY A 35 2.67 -14.50 1.32
CA GLY A 35 1.65 -13.69 0.67
C GLY A 35 0.61 -14.56 -0.04
N ILE A 36 -0.51 -13.95 -0.37
CA ILE A 36 -1.60 -14.53 -1.16
C ILE A 36 -1.76 -13.71 -2.42
N LEU A 37 -1.64 -14.37 -3.58
CA LEU A 37 -1.79 -13.75 -4.88
C LEU A 37 -3.19 -14.07 -5.44
N HIS A 38 -4.02 -13.04 -5.59
CA HIS A 38 -5.34 -13.14 -6.19
C HIS A 38 -5.22 -12.96 -7.71
N ILE A 39 -5.31 -14.04 -8.48
CA ILE A 39 -5.10 -14.05 -9.93
C ILE A 39 -6.46 -14.03 -10.64
N PRO A 40 -6.68 -13.11 -11.62
CA PRO A 40 -7.88 -13.07 -12.43
C PRO A 40 -8.08 -14.34 -13.28
N ALA A 41 -9.31 -14.58 -13.70
CA ALA A 41 -9.62 -15.55 -14.74
C ALA A 41 -9.14 -15.03 -16.12
N GLY A 42 -8.82 -15.97 -17.02
CA GLY A 42 -8.37 -15.66 -18.38
C GLY A 42 -6.86 -15.82 -18.57
N PRO A 43 -6.39 -15.66 -19.81
CA PRO A 43 -5.02 -16.00 -20.18
C PRO A 43 -3.95 -15.04 -19.65
N GLY A 44 -4.32 -13.80 -19.29
CA GLY A 44 -3.34 -12.77 -18.95
C GLY A 44 -2.57 -12.25 -20.19
N PRO A 45 -1.38 -11.62 -20.02
CA PRO A 45 -0.78 -11.34 -18.73
C PRO A 45 -1.52 -10.24 -17.95
N HIS A 46 -1.70 -10.46 -16.65
CA HIS A 46 -2.45 -9.55 -15.78
C HIS A 46 -1.55 -8.47 -15.16
N PRO A 47 -1.97 -7.19 -15.14
CA PRO A 47 -1.24 -6.16 -14.39
C PRO A 47 -1.19 -6.52 -12.91
N ILE A 48 -0.11 -6.12 -12.24
CA ILE A 48 0.17 -6.47 -10.85
C ILE A 48 -0.19 -5.29 -9.95
N VAL A 49 -0.88 -5.58 -8.83
CA VAL A 49 -1.07 -4.65 -7.72
C VAL A 49 -0.55 -5.29 -6.44
N VAL A 50 0.48 -4.68 -5.83
CA VAL A 50 0.90 -5.08 -4.49
C VAL A 50 0.13 -4.25 -3.47
N VAL A 51 -0.63 -4.91 -2.61
CA VAL A 51 -1.44 -4.29 -1.56
C VAL A 51 -0.67 -4.35 -0.25
N LEU A 52 -0.31 -3.18 0.28
CA LEU A 52 0.52 -3.00 1.47
C LEU A 52 -0.37 -2.65 2.66
N HIS A 53 -0.40 -3.53 3.67
CA HIS A 53 -1.21 -3.31 4.87
C HIS A 53 -0.57 -2.32 5.85
N GLY A 54 -1.39 -1.79 6.77
CA GLY A 54 -0.98 -0.85 7.80
C GLY A 54 -0.31 -1.49 9.02
N PHE A 55 -0.16 -0.71 10.07
CA PHE A 55 0.29 -1.12 11.40
C PHE A 55 -0.94 -1.30 12.32
N PRO A 56 -1.02 -2.36 13.11
CA PRO A 56 -0.16 -3.55 13.13
C PRO A 56 -0.55 -4.59 12.06
N GLY A 57 -1.49 -4.30 11.16
CA GLY A 57 -1.94 -5.15 10.08
C GLY A 57 -3.25 -5.90 10.37
N ASN A 58 -4.12 -5.32 11.19
CA ASN A 58 -5.45 -5.86 11.44
C ASN A 58 -6.31 -5.79 10.15
N GLU A 59 -6.33 -4.59 9.50
CA GLU A 59 -6.93 -4.43 8.18
C GLU A 59 -5.90 -4.69 7.08
N ARG A 60 -6.12 -5.75 6.30
CA ARG A 60 -5.22 -6.22 5.22
C ARG A 60 -5.76 -5.94 3.84
N ASN A 61 -6.94 -5.37 3.74
CA ASN A 61 -7.59 -4.99 2.49
C ASN A 61 -7.82 -6.17 1.51
N PHE A 62 -8.15 -7.35 2.03
CA PHE A 62 -8.48 -8.50 1.20
C PHE A 62 -9.72 -8.29 0.31
N ASP A 63 -10.68 -7.50 0.77
CA ASP A 63 -11.85 -7.11 -0.01
C ASP A 63 -11.45 -6.29 -1.23
N LEU A 64 -10.50 -5.34 -1.06
CA LEU A 64 -9.91 -4.58 -2.16
C LEU A 64 -9.12 -5.48 -3.11
N ALA A 65 -8.33 -6.44 -2.58
CA ALA A 65 -7.62 -7.41 -3.42
C ALA A 65 -8.57 -8.28 -4.24
N GLN A 66 -9.71 -8.68 -3.67
CA GLN A 66 -10.76 -9.41 -4.38
C GLN A 66 -11.46 -8.54 -5.45
N ALA A 67 -11.70 -7.26 -5.17
CA ALA A 67 -12.24 -6.32 -6.16
C ALA A 67 -11.27 -6.11 -7.33
N LEU A 68 -9.99 -5.88 -7.04
CA LEU A 68 -8.91 -5.79 -8.02
C LEU A 68 -8.84 -7.04 -8.90
N ARG A 69 -8.92 -8.24 -8.32
CA ARG A 69 -8.95 -9.49 -9.09
C ARG A 69 -10.14 -9.54 -10.06
N ARG A 70 -11.33 -9.17 -9.61
CA ARG A 70 -12.52 -9.13 -10.48
C ARG A 70 -12.41 -8.09 -11.59
N ALA A 71 -11.69 -7.00 -11.33
CA ALA A 71 -11.38 -5.96 -12.33
C ALA A 71 -10.24 -6.33 -13.30
N GLY A 72 -9.60 -7.52 -13.13
CA GLY A 72 -8.57 -7.99 -14.05
C GLY A 72 -7.12 -7.76 -13.57
N TYR A 73 -6.91 -7.24 -12.36
CA TYR A 73 -5.59 -7.06 -11.75
C TYR A 73 -5.19 -8.26 -10.91
N ALA A 74 -3.96 -8.74 -11.05
CA ALA A 74 -3.40 -9.70 -10.10
C ALA A 74 -2.97 -8.96 -8.83
N ALA A 75 -3.65 -9.24 -7.71
CA ALA A 75 -3.43 -8.53 -6.47
C ALA A 75 -2.69 -9.39 -5.44
N LEU A 76 -1.53 -8.93 -4.98
CA LEU A 76 -0.73 -9.58 -3.94
C LEU A 76 -0.95 -8.89 -2.60
N VAL A 77 -1.33 -9.64 -1.57
CA VAL A 77 -1.29 -9.25 -0.15
C VAL A 77 -0.27 -10.11 0.55
N PHE A 78 0.65 -9.54 1.30
CA PHE A 78 1.69 -10.25 2.04
C PHE A 78 1.89 -9.68 3.44
N HIS A 79 2.60 -10.43 4.31
CA HIS A 79 2.96 -10.01 5.65
C HIS A 79 4.44 -9.67 5.75
N TYR A 80 4.76 -8.57 6.45
CA TYR A 80 6.13 -8.13 6.71
C TYR A 80 6.82 -8.98 7.76
N ARG A 81 8.15 -8.92 7.81
CA ARG A 81 8.96 -9.55 8.88
C ARG A 81 8.44 -9.17 10.26
N GLY A 82 8.52 -10.12 11.19
CA GLY A 82 8.12 -9.92 12.57
C GLY A 82 6.61 -9.72 12.77
N SER A 83 5.76 -9.91 11.75
CA SER A 83 4.30 -9.75 11.88
C SER A 83 3.56 -11.04 11.54
N TRP A 84 2.42 -11.26 12.19
CA TRP A 84 1.42 -12.28 11.81
C TRP A 84 2.00 -13.68 11.54
N GLY A 85 2.98 -14.09 12.34
CA GLY A 85 3.63 -15.41 12.21
C GLY A 85 4.84 -15.45 11.29
N MET A 86 5.22 -14.36 10.66
CA MET A 86 6.47 -14.28 9.90
C MET A 86 7.68 -14.27 10.83
N GLY A 87 8.82 -14.76 10.34
CA GLY A 87 10.10 -14.71 11.06
C GLY A 87 10.66 -13.31 11.18
N GLY A 88 11.78 -13.19 11.93
CA GLY A 88 12.47 -11.92 12.12
C GLY A 88 11.80 -10.98 13.12
N THR A 89 12.16 -9.71 13.04
CA THR A 89 11.69 -8.65 13.93
C THR A 89 10.99 -7.55 13.14
N TRP A 90 10.02 -6.91 13.77
CA TRP A 90 9.31 -5.77 13.20
C TRP A 90 10.12 -4.48 13.39
N SER A 91 10.21 -3.66 12.34
CA SER A 91 10.59 -2.25 12.39
C SER A 91 10.02 -1.53 11.16
N TRP A 92 9.97 -0.20 11.19
CA TRP A 92 9.53 0.58 10.02
C TRP A 92 10.47 0.41 8.83
N GLY A 93 11.79 0.36 9.07
CA GLY A 93 12.79 0.10 8.05
C GLY A 93 12.64 -1.28 7.42
N HIS A 94 12.35 -2.32 8.23
CA HIS A 94 12.08 -3.66 7.70
C HIS A 94 10.83 -3.69 6.81
N VAL A 95 9.79 -2.92 7.14
CA VAL A 95 8.59 -2.80 6.29
C VAL A 95 8.96 -2.23 4.91
N LEU A 96 9.79 -1.19 4.86
CA LEU A 96 10.27 -0.60 3.59
C LEU A 96 11.12 -1.60 2.78
N GLU A 97 12.05 -2.29 3.43
CA GLU A 97 12.88 -3.32 2.78
C GLU A 97 12.03 -4.46 2.23
N ASP A 98 11.08 -4.96 3.02
CA ASP A 98 10.21 -6.07 2.62
C ASP A 98 9.33 -5.68 1.43
N ALA A 99 8.77 -4.47 1.44
CA ALA A 99 7.98 -3.96 0.33
C ALA A 99 8.80 -3.88 -0.95
N ALA A 100 10.03 -3.38 -0.88
CA ALA A 100 10.94 -3.31 -2.03
C ALA A 100 11.30 -4.71 -2.54
N GLN A 101 11.70 -5.64 -1.64
CA GLN A 101 12.09 -7.00 -2.00
C GLN A 101 10.91 -7.79 -2.61
N VAL A 102 9.73 -7.75 -2.02
CA VAL A 102 8.54 -8.44 -2.53
C VAL A 102 8.09 -7.84 -3.87
N THR A 103 8.15 -6.51 -4.01
CA THR A 103 7.85 -5.81 -5.26
C THR A 103 8.82 -6.18 -6.38
N ALA A 104 10.09 -6.38 -6.08
CA ALA A 104 11.08 -6.87 -7.04
C ALA A 104 10.84 -8.36 -7.38
N ALA A 105 10.59 -9.20 -6.36
CA ALA A 105 10.45 -10.64 -6.53
C ALA A 105 9.21 -11.03 -7.35
N ILE A 106 8.07 -10.37 -7.15
CA ILE A 106 6.83 -10.68 -7.89
C ILE A 106 6.96 -10.47 -9.39
N ARG A 107 7.93 -9.67 -9.85
CA ARG A 107 8.20 -9.36 -11.26
C ARG A 107 9.22 -10.28 -11.92
N THR A 108 9.85 -11.21 -11.17
CA THR A 108 10.81 -12.15 -11.78
C THR A 108 10.13 -13.02 -12.83
N ASP A 109 10.86 -13.40 -13.86
CA ASP A 109 10.32 -14.24 -14.95
C ASP A 109 9.73 -15.55 -14.42
N GLU A 110 10.34 -16.11 -13.36
CA GLU A 110 9.85 -17.31 -12.69
C GLU A 110 8.44 -17.12 -12.13
N ILE A 111 8.22 -16.09 -11.31
CA ILE A 111 6.92 -15.86 -10.67
C ILE A 111 5.92 -15.30 -11.69
N ALA A 112 6.33 -14.32 -12.49
CA ALA A 112 5.45 -13.68 -13.46
C ALA A 112 4.95 -14.68 -14.51
N GLY A 113 5.84 -15.52 -15.05
CA GLY A 113 5.50 -16.54 -16.03
C GLY A 113 4.59 -17.62 -15.43
N ALA A 114 4.90 -18.14 -14.24
CA ALA A 114 4.09 -19.16 -13.56
C ALA A 114 2.67 -18.69 -13.26
N HIS A 115 2.48 -17.39 -13.04
CA HIS A 115 1.20 -16.81 -12.56
C HIS A 115 0.52 -15.88 -13.57
N ARG A 116 0.98 -15.83 -14.82
CA ARG A 116 0.40 -15.02 -15.91
C ARG A 116 0.36 -13.54 -15.59
N LEU A 117 1.45 -13.01 -15.00
CA LEU A 117 1.57 -11.62 -14.59
C LEU A 117 2.27 -10.79 -15.68
N ASP A 118 1.94 -9.51 -15.78
CA ASP A 118 2.69 -8.54 -16.59
C ASP A 118 3.66 -7.73 -15.68
N PRO A 119 4.95 -8.08 -15.67
CA PRO A 119 5.92 -7.42 -14.79
C PRO A 119 6.16 -5.95 -15.13
N ARG A 120 5.73 -5.49 -16.32
CA ARG A 120 5.88 -4.09 -16.75
C ARG A 120 4.73 -3.21 -16.28
N ARG A 121 3.60 -3.80 -15.88
CA ARG A 121 2.41 -3.10 -15.39
C ARG A 121 2.22 -3.39 -13.91
N LEU A 122 2.94 -2.66 -13.05
CA LEU A 122 2.89 -2.82 -11.60
C LEU A 122 2.50 -1.52 -10.93
N ALA A 123 1.58 -1.59 -9.97
CA ALA A 123 1.23 -0.53 -9.04
C ALA A 123 1.35 -0.98 -7.60
N LEU A 124 1.53 -0.01 -6.70
CA LEU A 124 1.41 -0.20 -5.26
C LEU A 124 0.14 0.49 -4.76
N VAL A 125 -0.59 -0.19 -3.88
CA VAL A 125 -1.73 0.37 -3.15
C VAL A 125 -1.52 0.08 -1.68
N GLY A 126 -1.38 1.13 -0.87
CA GLY A 126 -1.10 0.97 0.55
C GLY A 126 -2.12 1.69 1.44
N HIS A 127 -2.41 1.12 2.60
CA HIS A 127 -3.29 1.69 3.61
C HIS A 127 -2.49 2.02 4.88
N SER A 128 -2.71 3.19 5.47
CA SER A 128 -2.06 3.62 6.71
C SER A 128 -0.53 3.62 6.57
N LEU A 129 0.21 2.88 7.40
CA LEU A 129 1.64 2.60 7.21
C LEU A 129 1.94 2.11 5.78
N GLY A 130 1.09 1.24 5.24
CA GLY A 130 1.24 0.76 3.86
C GLY A 130 1.16 1.89 2.84
N GLY A 131 0.39 2.94 3.10
CA GLY A 131 0.32 4.14 2.26
C GLY A 131 1.63 4.93 2.24
N PHE A 132 2.27 5.09 3.40
CA PHE A 132 3.63 5.60 3.50
C PHE A 132 4.61 4.72 2.73
N THR A 133 4.57 3.42 3.00
CA THR A 133 5.46 2.43 2.37
C THR A 133 5.32 2.43 0.85
N ALA A 134 4.08 2.51 0.32
CA ALA A 134 3.83 2.56 -1.11
C ALA A 134 4.49 3.78 -1.78
N LEU A 135 4.35 4.96 -1.19
CA LEU A 135 4.94 6.20 -1.71
C LEU A 135 6.47 6.17 -1.65
N MET A 136 7.06 5.71 -0.53
CA MET A 136 8.51 5.56 -0.38
C MET A 136 9.07 4.58 -1.42
N THR A 137 8.49 3.39 -1.51
CA THR A 137 8.94 2.36 -2.46
C THR A 137 8.79 2.83 -3.92
N ALA A 138 7.68 3.48 -4.26
CA ALA A 138 7.48 4.02 -5.60
C ALA A 138 8.46 5.15 -5.94
N ALA A 139 8.87 5.95 -4.96
CA ALA A 139 9.88 6.99 -5.17
C ALA A 139 11.27 6.39 -5.47
N ASP A 140 11.60 5.23 -4.91
CA ASP A 140 12.89 4.56 -5.08
C ASP A 140 12.93 3.66 -6.34
N ASP A 141 11.81 3.10 -6.74
CA ASP A 141 11.70 2.22 -7.93
C ASP A 141 10.93 2.92 -9.07
N LEU A 142 11.70 3.42 -10.04
CA LEU A 142 11.15 4.13 -11.20
C LEU A 142 10.31 3.25 -12.15
N THR A 143 10.33 1.96 -11.99
CA THR A 143 9.56 1.01 -12.83
C THR A 143 8.15 0.76 -12.32
N ILE A 144 7.80 1.27 -11.12
CA ILE A 144 6.44 1.23 -10.58
C ILE A 144 5.60 2.24 -11.36
N GLY A 145 4.56 1.77 -12.05
CA GLY A 145 3.76 2.55 -13.00
C GLY A 145 2.73 3.48 -12.35
N ALA A 146 2.26 3.17 -11.14
CA ALA A 146 1.29 3.98 -10.39
C ALA A 146 1.36 3.68 -8.89
N VAL A 147 0.95 4.63 -8.05
CA VAL A 147 0.90 4.43 -6.59
C VAL A 147 -0.35 5.08 -5.99
N ALA A 148 -0.99 4.37 -5.06
CA ALA A 148 -2.11 4.87 -4.27
C ALA A 148 -1.79 4.75 -2.77
N SER A 149 -1.98 5.85 -2.03
CA SER A 149 -1.87 5.92 -0.57
C SER A 149 -3.24 6.21 0.01
N VAL A 150 -3.74 5.29 0.82
CA VAL A 150 -5.07 5.36 1.46
C VAL A 150 -4.89 5.57 2.95
N SER A 151 -5.44 6.65 3.50
CA SER A 151 -5.29 7.04 4.91
C SER A 151 -3.83 6.94 5.38
N GLY A 152 -2.89 7.37 4.51
CA GLY A 152 -1.46 7.13 4.68
C GLY A 152 -0.88 7.84 5.91
N PHE A 153 -0.09 7.14 6.73
CA PHE A 153 0.61 7.72 7.87
C PHE A 153 1.79 8.58 7.37
N ASN A 154 1.82 9.86 7.71
CA ASN A 154 2.86 10.80 7.28
C ASN A 154 3.88 11.01 8.40
N PHE A 155 4.91 10.18 8.45
CA PHE A 155 5.97 10.25 9.45
C PHE A 155 6.63 11.64 9.51
N GLY A 156 6.88 12.25 8.36
CA GLY A 156 7.50 13.57 8.29
C GLY A 156 6.64 14.72 8.82
N ALA A 157 5.32 14.54 8.94
CA ALA A 157 4.44 15.50 9.59
C ALA A 157 4.39 15.30 11.13
N VAL A 158 4.57 14.07 11.59
CA VAL A 158 4.44 13.69 13.00
C VAL A 158 5.76 13.84 13.76
N THR A 159 6.86 13.29 13.24
CA THR A 159 8.16 13.25 13.93
C THR A 159 8.63 14.62 14.47
N PRO A 160 8.46 15.74 13.75
CA PRO A 160 8.85 17.05 14.28
C PRO A 160 8.09 17.47 15.55
N THR A 161 6.93 16.90 15.84
CA THR A 161 6.14 17.21 17.03
C THR A 161 6.69 16.55 18.30
N PHE A 162 7.62 15.60 18.17
CA PHE A 162 8.25 14.89 19.30
C PHE A 162 9.20 15.75 20.13
N THR A 163 9.44 16.99 19.73
CA THR A 163 10.04 18.02 20.58
C THR A 163 9.20 18.30 21.83
N ASP A 164 7.89 18.00 21.81
CA ASP A 164 7.05 17.94 23.00
C ASP A 164 7.11 16.51 23.60
N PRO A 165 7.69 16.37 24.82
CA PRO A 165 7.80 15.04 25.45
C PRO A 165 6.46 14.36 25.77
N ALA A 166 5.37 15.12 25.88
CA ALA A 166 4.04 14.56 26.12
C ALA A 166 3.48 13.92 24.82
N VAL A 167 3.65 14.60 23.69
CA VAL A 167 3.28 14.06 22.37
C VAL A 167 4.09 12.81 22.08
N ARG A 168 5.43 12.87 22.28
CA ARG A 168 6.31 11.71 22.09
C ARG A 168 5.86 10.48 22.88
N ARG A 169 5.58 10.68 24.20
CA ARG A 169 5.09 9.58 25.06
C ARG A 169 3.76 9.02 24.56
N GLY A 170 2.84 9.87 24.13
CA GLY A 170 1.56 9.42 23.58
C GLY A 170 1.72 8.48 22.40
N TYR A 171 2.69 8.75 21.49
CA TYR A 171 2.98 7.83 20.38
C TYR A 171 3.67 6.55 20.83
N VAL A 172 4.58 6.60 21.83
CA VAL A 172 5.16 5.39 22.42
C VAL A 172 4.08 4.49 22.99
N GLU A 173 3.18 5.04 23.80
CA GLU A 173 2.08 4.30 24.41
C GLU A 173 1.12 3.72 23.36
N ALA A 174 0.71 4.53 22.38
CA ALA A 174 -0.18 4.08 21.31
C ALA A 174 0.41 2.95 20.47
N PHE A 175 1.70 3.00 20.15
CA PHE A 175 2.36 1.90 19.43
C PHE A 175 2.51 0.66 20.31
N GLU A 176 2.84 0.82 21.60
CA GLU A 176 3.00 -0.30 22.52
C GLU A 176 1.70 -1.10 22.69
N GLU A 177 0.54 -0.43 22.72
CA GLU A 177 -0.78 -1.08 22.85
C GLU A 177 -1.13 -1.99 21.66
N GLU A 178 -0.55 -1.73 20.50
CA GLU A 178 -0.88 -2.44 19.25
C GLU A 178 0.11 -3.56 18.86
N LEU A 179 1.09 -3.88 19.74
CA LEU A 179 2.18 -4.80 19.38
C LEU A 179 1.81 -6.28 19.37
N LEU A 180 0.61 -6.68 19.79
CA LEU A 180 0.26 -8.10 19.95
C LEU A 180 0.65 -9.02 18.78
N PRO A 181 0.41 -8.65 17.48
CA PRO A 181 0.77 -9.51 16.36
C PRO A 181 2.23 -9.34 15.89
N LEU A 182 3.02 -8.49 16.58
CA LEU A 182 4.36 -8.10 16.17
C LEU A 182 5.42 -8.68 17.12
N ARG A 183 6.65 -8.80 16.61
CA ARG A 183 7.76 -9.41 17.34
C ARG A 183 9.01 -8.53 17.33
N GLY A 184 9.72 -8.52 18.46
CA GLY A 184 11.07 -7.96 18.56
C GLY A 184 11.14 -6.45 18.40
N THR A 185 10.06 -5.75 18.79
CA THR A 185 9.98 -4.29 18.80
C THR A 185 9.29 -3.81 20.08
N SER A 186 9.24 -2.51 20.28
CA SER A 186 8.52 -1.82 21.35
C SER A 186 8.06 -0.45 20.85
N GLY A 187 7.09 0.16 21.52
CA GLY A 187 6.68 1.53 21.21
C GLY A 187 7.84 2.52 21.24
N GLU A 188 8.73 2.38 22.23
CA GLU A 188 9.95 3.21 22.31
C GLU A 188 10.89 3.00 21.12
N ALA A 189 11.12 1.75 20.71
CA ALA A 189 11.98 1.45 19.56
C ALA A 189 11.40 2.03 18.27
N LEU A 190 10.08 1.94 18.08
CA LEU A 190 9.40 2.47 16.91
C LEU A 190 9.47 4.01 16.84
N VAL A 191 9.29 4.70 17.96
CA VAL A 191 9.42 6.17 18.01
C VAL A 191 10.87 6.59 17.79
N ALA A 192 11.84 5.90 18.41
CA ALA A 192 13.27 6.18 18.19
C ALA A 192 13.69 6.00 16.72
N GLU A 193 13.13 5.01 16.03
CA GLU A 193 13.37 4.81 14.60
C GLU A 193 12.81 5.96 13.75
N MET A 194 11.62 6.50 14.10
CA MET A 194 11.07 7.70 13.47
C MET A 194 11.99 8.92 13.66
N GLU A 195 12.46 9.14 14.88
CA GLU A 195 13.39 10.24 15.21
C GLU A 195 14.71 10.10 14.44
N ALA A 196 15.26 8.90 14.36
CA ALA A 196 16.49 8.64 13.62
C ALA A 196 16.35 8.85 12.11
N ALA A 197 15.20 8.49 11.54
CA ALA A 197 14.93 8.68 10.12
C ALA A 197 14.72 10.14 9.75
N GLY A 198 14.07 10.92 10.62
CA GLY A 198 13.84 12.35 10.43
C GLY A 198 13.32 12.69 9.02
N ASP A 199 14.03 13.59 8.35
CA ASP A 199 13.67 14.08 7.01
C ASP A 199 13.69 12.99 5.91
N ALA A 200 14.39 11.88 6.11
CA ALA A 200 14.42 10.79 5.14
C ALA A 200 13.03 10.16 4.94
N TRP A 201 12.16 10.24 5.94
CA TRP A 201 10.78 9.74 5.87
C TRP A 201 9.74 10.83 5.64
N SER A 202 10.15 11.98 5.16
CA SER A 202 9.24 13.06 4.78
C SER A 202 8.60 12.78 3.42
N LEU A 203 7.32 12.39 3.42
CA LEU A 203 6.56 12.16 2.19
C LEU A 203 6.48 13.41 1.30
N ALA A 204 6.44 14.60 1.89
CA ALA A 204 6.41 15.86 1.13
C ALA A 204 7.66 16.04 0.24
N ARG A 205 8.82 15.51 0.68
CA ARG A 205 10.08 15.59 -0.09
C ARG A 205 10.14 14.61 -1.26
N LEU A 206 9.17 13.71 -1.39
CA LEU A 206 9.11 12.76 -2.51
C LEU A 206 8.57 13.38 -3.81
N ALA A 207 7.96 14.56 -3.77
CA ALA A 207 7.33 15.18 -4.93
C ALA A 207 8.20 15.18 -6.20
N PRO A 208 9.49 15.59 -6.17
CA PRO A 208 10.35 15.54 -7.36
C PRO A 208 10.60 14.10 -7.88
N ARG A 209 10.60 13.11 -6.99
CA ARG A 209 10.83 11.70 -7.33
C ARG A 209 9.58 10.99 -7.85
N LEU A 210 8.41 11.60 -7.64
CA LEU A 210 7.10 11.13 -8.09
C LEU A 210 6.56 11.95 -9.27
N ALA A 211 7.31 12.92 -9.78
CA ALA A 211 6.87 13.86 -10.81
C ALA A 211 6.42 13.17 -12.12
N ASP A 212 6.98 12.01 -12.45
CA ASP A 212 6.65 11.27 -13.67
C ASP A 212 5.59 10.17 -13.46
N ARG A 213 5.02 10.05 -12.25
CA ARG A 213 4.11 8.95 -11.90
C ARG A 213 2.72 9.43 -11.55
N PRO A 214 1.70 8.63 -11.92
CA PRO A 214 0.37 8.75 -11.34
C PRO A 214 0.39 8.45 -9.84
N VAL A 215 -0.14 9.39 -9.05
CA VAL A 215 -0.28 9.28 -7.61
C VAL A 215 -1.74 9.50 -7.23
N LEU A 216 -2.32 8.58 -6.46
CA LEU A 216 -3.62 8.75 -5.82
C LEU A 216 -3.42 8.88 -4.31
N LEU A 217 -3.94 9.97 -3.74
CA LEU A 217 -4.00 10.16 -2.29
C LEU A 217 -5.47 10.10 -1.83
N VAL A 218 -5.79 9.16 -0.96
CA VAL A 218 -7.12 9.05 -0.34
C VAL A 218 -7.00 9.36 1.14
N GLY A 219 -7.75 10.37 1.59
CA GLY A 219 -7.90 10.73 3.00
C GLY A 219 -9.28 10.38 3.54
N THR A 220 -9.45 10.47 4.85
CA THR A 220 -10.70 10.19 5.55
C THR A 220 -10.97 11.24 6.62
N SER A 221 -12.15 11.89 6.59
CA SER A 221 -12.42 13.07 7.43
C SER A 221 -12.90 12.76 8.84
N ARG A 222 -13.13 11.47 9.17
CA ARG A 222 -13.49 11.02 10.54
C ARG A 222 -12.40 10.10 11.12
N ASP A 223 -11.21 10.16 10.55
CA ASP A 223 -10.07 9.36 10.93
C ASP A 223 -9.40 9.94 12.18
N THR A 224 -9.33 9.15 13.25
CA THR A 224 -8.65 9.51 14.50
C THR A 224 -7.23 8.94 14.59
N ALA A 225 -6.87 7.97 13.75
CA ALA A 225 -5.54 7.38 13.71
C ALA A 225 -4.60 8.19 12.79
N THR A 226 -5.10 8.61 11.63
CA THR A 226 -4.38 9.50 10.70
C THR A 226 -5.25 10.69 10.30
N PRO A 227 -5.51 11.65 11.21
CA PRO A 227 -6.34 12.82 10.93
C PRO A 227 -5.91 13.51 9.63
N HIS A 228 -6.87 13.75 8.73
CA HIS A 228 -6.57 14.17 7.37
C HIS A 228 -5.90 15.55 7.30
N GLU A 229 -6.15 16.41 8.29
CA GLU A 229 -5.51 17.72 8.42
C GLU A 229 -4.00 17.63 8.70
N ILE A 230 -3.54 16.51 9.30
CA ILE A 230 -2.14 16.27 9.64
C ILE A 230 -1.46 15.43 8.56
N HIS A 231 -2.13 14.39 8.08
CA HIS A 231 -1.50 13.37 7.25
C HIS A 231 -1.76 13.53 5.75
N HIS A 232 -2.95 13.99 5.36
CA HIS A 232 -3.37 14.06 3.96
C HIS A 232 -3.24 15.47 3.35
N GLU A 233 -3.87 16.49 3.95
CA GLU A 233 -3.88 17.83 3.37
C GLU A 233 -2.48 18.45 3.19
N PRO A 234 -1.54 18.35 4.16
CA PRO A 234 -0.20 18.88 3.97
C PRO A 234 0.54 18.20 2.82
N LEU A 235 0.28 16.89 2.61
CA LEU A 235 0.88 16.13 1.52
C LEU A 235 0.31 16.54 0.16
N VAL A 236 -1.01 16.72 0.05
CA VAL A 236 -1.65 17.25 -1.16
C VAL A 236 -1.06 18.61 -1.51
N ARG A 237 -1.00 19.55 -0.55
CA ARG A 237 -0.41 20.89 -0.76
C ARG A 237 1.05 20.81 -1.22
N ALA A 238 1.85 19.90 -0.65
CA ALA A 238 3.24 19.74 -1.04
C ALA A 238 3.40 19.24 -2.47
N TYR A 239 2.55 18.30 -2.89
CA TYR A 239 2.58 17.73 -4.24
C TYR A 239 1.98 18.66 -5.29
N GLU A 240 1.10 19.56 -4.93
CA GLU A 240 0.62 20.65 -5.79
C GLU A 240 1.68 21.75 -5.95
N ALA A 241 2.40 22.11 -4.88
CA ALA A 241 3.45 23.11 -4.88
C ALA A 241 4.70 22.68 -5.67
N HIS A 242 5.03 21.38 -5.63
CA HIS A 242 6.06 20.75 -6.46
C HIS A 242 5.36 19.75 -7.37
N PRO A 243 4.95 20.16 -8.57
CA PRO A 243 3.91 19.46 -9.30
C PRO A 243 4.22 17.98 -9.49
N VAL A 244 3.30 17.15 -8.99
CA VAL A 244 3.11 15.77 -9.41
C VAL A 244 1.97 15.80 -10.44
N PRO A 245 2.26 15.90 -11.74
CA PRO A 245 1.25 16.32 -12.75
C PRO A 245 0.06 15.38 -12.88
N ARG A 246 0.20 14.15 -12.40
CA ARG A 246 -0.85 13.11 -12.42
C ARG A 246 -1.32 12.79 -11.00
N LEU A 247 -1.31 13.79 -10.12
CA LEU A 247 -1.90 13.69 -8.79
C LEU A 247 -3.42 13.66 -8.89
N GLU A 248 -4.02 12.68 -8.23
CA GLU A 248 -5.43 12.63 -7.91
C GLU A 248 -5.57 12.52 -6.39
N HIS A 249 -6.52 13.23 -5.81
CA HIS A 249 -6.78 13.08 -4.38
C HIS A 249 -8.28 13.05 -4.09
N HIS A 250 -8.65 12.38 -2.99
CA HIS A 250 -10.03 12.22 -2.58
C HIS A 250 -10.11 12.14 -1.06
N VAL A 251 -11.18 12.70 -0.45
CA VAL A 251 -11.44 12.59 0.98
C VAL A 251 -12.84 11.99 1.18
N PHE A 252 -12.90 10.82 1.83
CA PHE A 252 -14.17 10.20 2.20
C PHE A 252 -14.62 10.62 3.61
N PRO A 253 -15.91 10.80 3.84
CA PRO A 253 -16.46 11.04 5.18
C PRO A 253 -16.56 9.72 5.97
N SER A 254 -15.40 9.10 6.27
CA SER A 254 -15.27 7.77 6.84
C SER A 254 -14.22 7.74 7.95
N ASP A 255 -14.15 6.60 8.64
CA ASP A 255 -13.11 6.26 9.60
C ASP A 255 -11.80 5.82 8.93
N HIS A 256 -10.79 5.46 9.73
CA HIS A 256 -9.47 5.04 9.26
C HIS A 256 -9.50 3.86 8.28
N ALA A 257 -10.34 2.87 8.53
CA ALA A 257 -10.47 1.68 7.70
C ALA A 257 -11.43 1.86 6.51
N LEU A 258 -12.07 3.03 6.37
CA LEU A 258 -13.15 3.27 5.40
C LEU A 258 -14.30 2.27 5.57
N SER A 259 -14.68 1.94 6.80
CA SER A 259 -15.60 0.85 7.12
C SER A 259 -16.95 0.95 6.42
N ASP A 260 -17.45 2.17 6.20
CA ASP A 260 -18.70 2.46 5.51
C ASP A 260 -18.53 2.90 4.04
N HIS A 261 -17.27 2.84 3.48
CA HIS A 261 -16.96 3.29 2.12
C HIS A 261 -16.10 2.29 1.32
N ARG A 262 -16.06 0.99 1.69
CA ARG A 262 -15.21 -0.03 1.05
C ARG A 262 -15.46 -0.20 -0.44
N VAL A 263 -16.72 -0.18 -0.85
CA VAL A 263 -17.11 -0.27 -2.27
C VAL A 263 -16.68 0.98 -3.04
N ALA A 264 -16.88 2.18 -2.45
CA ALA A 264 -16.46 3.43 -3.06
C ALA A 264 -14.93 3.53 -3.16
N LEU A 265 -14.18 3.10 -2.12
CA LEU A 265 -12.74 3.00 -2.15
C LEU A 265 -12.26 2.09 -3.29
N ALA A 266 -12.81 0.87 -3.37
CA ALA A 266 -12.43 -0.09 -4.42
C ALA A 266 -12.68 0.50 -5.82
N ARG A 267 -13.80 1.17 -6.05
CA ARG A 267 -14.10 1.86 -7.31
C ARG A 267 -13.08 2.97 -7.60
N THR A 268 -12.82 3.84 -6.62
CA THR A 268 -11.84 4.95 -6.77
C THR A 268 -10.46 4.43 -7.16
N VAL A 269 -9.97 3.39 -6.48
CA VAL A 269 -8.65 2.81 -6.75
C VAL A 269 -8.62 2.15 -8.13
N ILE A 270 -9.63 1.36 -8.49
CA ILE A 270 -9.66 0.65 -9.77
C ILE A 270 -9.82 1.64 -10.92
N ASP A 271 -10.70 2.61 -10.83
CA ASP A 271 -10.86 3.66 -11.85
C ASP A 271 -9.55 4.45 -12.06
N PHE A 272 -8.82 4.72 -10.98
CA PHE A 272 -7.48 5.32 -11.08
C PHE A 272 -6.50 4.42 -11.82
N LEU A 273 -6.42 3.14 -11.47
CA LEU A 273 -5.52 2.18 -12.10
C LEU A 273 -5.85 1.96 -13.57
N ASP A 274 -7.13 1.87 -13.93
CA ASP A 274 -7.59 1.70 -15.32
C ASP A 274 -7.15 2.87 -16.21
N ARG A 275 -7.19 4.10 -15.68
CA ARG A 275 -6.71 5.28 -16.40
C ARG A 275 -5.19 5.37 -16.49
N ARG A 276 -4.45 4.74 -15.57
CA ARG A 276 -3.02 5.01 -15.36
C ARG A 276 -2.09 3.85 -15.65
N LEU A 277 -2.58 2.61 -15.57
CA LEU A 277 -1.83 1.40 -15.90
C LEU A 277 -2.19 0.80 -17.27
N ALA A 278 -3.13 1.38 -18.00
CA ALA A 278 -3.40 0.95 -19.36
C ALA A 278 -2.11 1.09 -20.20
N VAL A 279 -1.76 0.05 -20.93
CA VAL A 279 -0.69 0.14 -21.94
C VAL A 279 -1.14 1.19 -22.96
N ALA A 280 -0.30 2.20 -23.22
CA ALA A 280 -0.48 3.00 -24.42
C ALA A 280 -0.43 2.03 -25.64
N GLU A 281 -1.50 2.02 -26.40
CA GLU A 281 -1.60 1.26 -27.64
C GLU A 281 -0.49 1.65 -28.63
#